data_ad4a67a1e4650ba9c8b1facae09d4e0e
#
_entry.id   ad4a67a1e4650ba9c8b1facae09d4e0e
#
_cell.length_a   1.000
_cell.length_b   1.000
_cell.length_c   1.000
_cell.angle_alpha   90.00
_cell.angle_beta   90.00
_cell.angle_gamma   90.00
#
_symmetry.space_group_name_H-M   'P 1'
#
loop_
_entity.id
_entity.type
_entity.pdbx_description
1 polymer ?
#
loop_
_entity_poly.entity_id
_entity_poly.type
_entity_poly.pdbx_seq_one_letter_code
_entity_poly.pdbx_strand_id
1 'polypeptide(L)' 'MISLYEWTSIINEHYEYPDRIKVIKSLWAVAHADNIIDKYEDYTIRKIADLLYVRHEDFIIAKHQ' A
#
# COMPACT_ATOMS: atom_id res chain seq x y z
N MET A 1 10.19 18.24 -0.11
CA MET A 1 9.19 17.16 0.12
C MET A 1 9.36 16.07 -0.91
N ILE A 2 9.40 14.80 -0.50
CA ILE A 2 9.53 13.69 -1.42
C ILE A 2 8.15 13.37 -2.01
N SER A 3 8.08 13.11 -3.30
CA SER A 3 6.82 12.75 -3.95
C SER A 3 6.47 11.30 -3.69
N LEU A 4 5.19 10.95 -3.88
CA LEU A 4 4.74 9.58 -3.76
C LEU A 4 5.50 8.66 -4.74
N TYR A 5 5.72 9.13 -5.95
CA TYR A 5 6.47 8.36 -6.94
C TYR A 5 7.91 8.11 -6.50
N GLU A 6 8.58 9.12 -5.95
CA GLU A 6 9.94 8.96 -5.47
C GLU A 6 10.01 7.95 -4.32
N TRP A 7 9.08 8.03 -3.38
CA TRP A 7 9.02 7.13 -2.25
C TRP A 7 8.81 5.68 -2.69
N THR A 8 7.83 5.44 -3.57
CA THR A 8 7.57 4.09 -4.06
C THR A 8 8.70 3.56 -4.93
N SER A 9 9.39 4.44 -5.66
CA SER A 9 10.55 4.04 -6.46
C SER A 9 11.68 3.52 -5.57
N ILE A 10 11.92 4.17 -4.44
CA ILE A 10 12.92 3.72 -3.48
C ILE A 10 12.56 2.34 -2.93
N ILE A 11 11.30 2.13 -2.59
CA ILE A 11 10.83 0.84 -2.09
C ILE A 11 11.01 -0.25 -3.16
N ASN A 12 10.61 0.05 -4.40
CA ASN A 12 10.76 -0.90 -5.50
C ASN A 12 12.21 -1.29 -5.75
N GLU A 13 13.12 -0.37 -5.53
CA GLU A 13 14.54 -0.61 -5.74
C GLU A 13 15.13 -1.56 -4.69
N HIS A 14 14.64 -1.49 -3.46
CA HIS A 14 15.26 -2.19 -2.32
C HIS A 14 14.44 -3.34 -1.76
N TYR A 15 13.16 -3.47 -2.12
CA TYR A 15 12.25 -4.43 -1.52
C TYR A 15 11.78 -5.46 -2.55
N GLU A 16 11.84 -6.73 -2.16
CA GLU A 16 11.24 -7.81 -2.96
C GLU A 16 9.72 -7.78 -2.84
N TYR A 17 9.04 -8.49 -3.72
CA TYR A 17 7.58 -8.49 -3.79
C TYR A 17 6.90 -8.79 -2.45
N PRO A 18 7.29 -9.84 -1.69
CA PRO A 18 6.63 -10.11 -0.41
C PRO A 18 6.74 -8.94 0.57
N ASP A 19 7.84 -8.21 0.54
CA ASP A 19 8.04 -7.07 1.44
C ASP A 19 7.21 -5.86 0.99
N ARG A 20 6.99 -5.70 -0.31
CA ARG A 20 6.11 -4.65 -0.81
C ARG A 20 4.67 -4.92 -0.40
N ILE A 21 4.25 -6.19 -0.39
CA ILE A 21 2.92 -6.56 0.14
C ILE A 21 2.83 -6.18 1.63
N LYS A 22 3.89 -6.38 2.40
CA LYS A 22 3.91 -5.99 3.81
C LYS A 22 3.72 -4.50 4.01
N VAL A 23 4.26 -3.68 3.11
CA VAL A 23 4.02 -2.24 3.15
C VAL A 23 2.52 -1.95 3.03
N ILE A 24 1.85 -2.61 2.08
CA ILE A 24 0.41 -2.42 1.89
C ILE A 24 -0.37 -2.87 3.12
N LYS A 25 -0.01 -4.02 3.69
CA LYS A 25 -0.65 -4.50 4.93
C LYS A 25 -0.49 -3.50 6.06
N SER A 26 0.68 -2.90 6.20
CA SER A 26 0.93 -1.90 7.23
C SER A 26 0.07 -0.66 7.04
N LEU A 27 -0.09 -0.21 5.79
CA LEU A 27 -0.96 0.92 5.48
C LEU A 27 -2.41 0.63 5.84
N TRP A 28 -2.90 -0.58 5.51
CA TRP A 28 -4.25 -0.98 5.89
C TRP A 28 -4.41 -1.06 7.42
N ALA A 29 -3.40 -1.57 8.12
CA ALA A 29 -3.45 -1.65 9.58
C ALA A 29 -3.60 -0.26 10.21
N VAL A 30 -2.87 0.73 9.70
CA VAL A 30 -3.00 2.10 10.17
C VAL A 30 -4.38 2.66 9.83
N ALA A 31 -4.87 2.43 8.62
CA ALA A 31 -6.18 2.91 8.19
C ALA A 31 -7.31 2.27 9.01
N HIS A 32 -7.17 1.01 9.42
CA HIS A 32 -8.19 0.31 10.21
C HIS A 32 -8.15 0.68 11.69
N ALA A 33 -7.09 1.33 12.17
CA ALA A 33 -6.89 1.55 13.60
C ALA A 33 -8.02 2.33 14.26
N ASP A 34 -8.69 3.22 13.53
CA ASP A 34 -9.82 3.99 14.04
C ASP A 34 -11.17 3.44 13.58
N ASN A 35 -11.17 2.26 12.96
CA ASN A 35 -12.37 1.57 12.45
C ASN A 35 -13.13 2.33 11.37
N ILE A 36 -12.52 3.36 10.79
CA ILE A 36 -13.14 4.15 9.72
C ILE A 36 -12.16 4.28 8.58
N ILE A 37 -12.54 3.76 7.41
CA ILE A 37 -11.75 3.93 6.19
C ILE A 37 -12.62 4.70 5.21
N ASP A 38 -12.26 5.94 4.92
CA ASP A 38 -13.00 6.72 3.94
C ASP A 38 -12.50 6.42 2.52
N LYS A 39 -13.23 6.98 1.54
CA LYS A 39 -12.91 6.76 0.13
C LYS A 39 -11.53 7.26 -0.25
N TYR A 40 -11.09 8.34 0.40
CA TYR A 40 -9.79 8.93 0.10
C TYR A 40 -8.66 8.00 0.53
N GLU A 41 -8.78 7.41 1.73
CA GLU A 41 -7.76 6.48 2.23
C GLU A 41 -7.70 5.23 1.36
N ASP A 42 -8.85 4.66 1.00
CA ASP A 42 -8.90 3.50 0.11
C ASP A 42 -8.24 3.82 -1.24
N TYR A 43 -8.59 4.95 -1.84
CA TYR A 43 -8.00 5.37 -3.11
C TYR A 43 -6.49 5.52 -3.00
N THR A 44 -6.02 6.15 -1.92
CA THR A 44 -4.60 6.40 -1.73
C THR A 44 -3.80 5.10 -1.58
N ILE A 45 -4.31 4.16 -0.78
CA ILE A 45 -3.63 2.87 -0.59
C ILE A 45 -3.63 2.08 -1.89
N ARG A 46 -4.73 2.12 -2.64
CA ARG A 46 -4.80 1.46 -3.95
C ARG A 46 -3.78 2.04 -4.92
N LYS A 47 -3.63 3.35 -4.94
CA LYS A 47 -2.65 4.00 -5.80
C LYS A 47 -1.22 3.61 -5.41
N ILE A 48 -0.93 3.53 -4.12
CA ILE A 48 0.37 3.09 -3.64
C ILE A 48 0.64 1.65 -4.07
N ALA A 49 -0.36 0.77 -3.95
CA ALA A 49 -0.22 -0.61 -4.39
C ALA A 49 0.11 -0.70 -5.88
N ASP A 50 -0.54 0.13 -6.70
CA ASP A 50 -0.24 0.17 -8.14
C ASP A 50 1.19 0.63 -8.39
N LEU A 51 1.66 1.65 -7.69
CA LEU A 51 3.01 2.15 -7.83
C LEU A 51 4.07 1.16 -7.32
N LEU A 52 3.70 0.29 -6.40
CA LEU A 52 4.57 -0.78 -5.89
C LEU A 52 4.45 -2.07 -6.70
N TYR A 53 3.69 -2.05 -7.78
CA TYR A 53 3.47 -3.20 -8.66
C TYR A 53 2.90 -4.42 -7.91
N VAL A 54 2.06 -4.16 -6.92
CA VAL A 54 1.36 -5.22 -6.19
C VAL A 54 0.14 -5.62 -6.99
N ARG A 55 -0.02 -6.92 -7.24
CA ARG A 55 -1.15 -7.43 -8.01
C ARG A 55 -2.45 -7.20 -7.25
N HIS A 56 -3.53 -6.98 -8.00
CA HIS A 56 -4.81 -6.62 -7.41
C HIS A 56 -5.32 -7.68 -6.43
N GLU A 57 -5.18 -8.96 -6.75
CA GLU A 57 -5.61 -10.04 -5.86
C GLU A 57 -4.87 -10.00 -4.52
N ASP A 58 -3.57 -9.68 -4.55
CA ASP A 58 -2.79 -9.56 -3.32
C ASP A 58 -3.14 -8.30 -2.53
N PHE A 59 -3.48 -7.22 -3.24
CA PHE A 59 -3.99 -6.00 -2.63
C PHE A 59 -5.27 -6.28 -1.85
N ILE A 60 -6.21 -7.01 -2.44
CA ILE A 60 -7.49 -7.33 -1.80
C ILE A 60 -7.27 -8.22 -0.57
N ILE A 61 -6.39 -9.23 -0.68
CA ILE A 61 -6.06 -10.09 0.46
C ILE A 61 -5.47 -9.26 1.60
N ALA A 62 -4.54 -8.35 1.28
CA ALA A 62 -3.89 -7.50 2.29
C ALA A 62 -4.91 -6.62 3.00
N LYS A 63 -5.93 -6.12 2.28
CA LYS A 63 -6.97 -5.28 2.85
C LYS A 63 -7.77 -6.00 3.92
N HIS A 64 -7.99 -7.30 3.76
CA HIS A 64 -8.90 -8.07 4.60
C HIS A 64 -8.20 -8.93 5.65
N GLN A 65 -6.92 -8.69 5.87
CA GLN A 65 -6.16 -9.42 6.90
C GLN A 65 -6.05 -8.68 8.24
#